data_886594f70d5ebb0954de3ef875c521b7
#
_entry.id   886594f70d5ebb0954de3ef875c521b7
#
_cell.length_a   1.000
_cell.length_b   1.000
_cell.length_c   1.000
_cell.angle_alpha   90.00
_cell.angle_beta   90.00
_cell.angle_gamma   90.00
#
_symmetry.space_group_name_H-M   'P 1'
#
loop_
_entity.id
_entity.type
_entity.pdbx_description
1 polymer ?
#
loop_
_entity_poly.entity_id
_entity_poly.type
_entity_poly.pdbx_seq_one_letter_code
_entity_poly.pdbx_strand_id
1 'polypeptide(L)'
;LGLGHEFLFNRLPKILADFNAGLRLGQEPIPWLGALVCASAYDIALHDAYGKINGLPVYQAYGPEYLNRDLSDFLQPAEDSEVCFEGKTLADYLHPSPKSIQPVWHLVGGLDPLTPADLAGDEPDDGYPVHLEDWIARDGLNCLKIKLRGNDADWDYDRLAAVGFIANRLGVDWLTTDFNCTVTDPAYVNDILDQLLVDEPLTYAKILYVEQPFPYDLEAHQIDVHSVSARKPLFMDESAHDWEHVRLGRELGWTGVALKTCKTQTGALLSFCWAKAHGMTLMVQDLTNPMLAQIPHVLLGAHAGTIMGVESNAMQFYPEASNAEAKIHPGLYQRRHGTLDLSTIDGPGFGYRLDEIERELPSPVAEA
;
A
#
# COMPACT_ATOMS: atom_id res chain seq x y z
N LEU A 1 -1.00 -12.08 17.01
CA LEU A 1 0.32 -11.65 16.56
C LEU A 1 1.35 -12.79 16.61
N GLY A 2 1.50 -13.49 17.73
CA GLY A 2 2.51 -14.55 17.88
C GLY A 2 2.39 -15.71 16.88
N LEU A 3 1.17 -16.14 16.54
CA LEU A 3 0.96 -17.18 15.52
C LEU A 3 1.34 -16.69 14.11
N GLY A 4 0.95 -15.47 13.75
CA GLY A 4 1.32 -14.89 12.47
C GLY A 4 2.83 -14.68 12.35
N HIS A 5 3.49 -14.20 13.40
CA HIS A 5 4.95 -14.05 13.44
C HIS A 5 5.66 -15.39 13.30
N GLU A 6 5.26 -16.43 14.08
CA GLU A 6 5.83 -17.77 13.98
C GLU A 6 5.67 -18.35 12.56
N PHE A 7 4.52 -18.14 11.95
CA PHE A 7 4.29 -18.58 10.58
C PHE A 7 5.20 -17.84 9.59
N LEU A 8 5.24 -16.51 9.63
CA LEU A 8 5.98 -15.68 8.69
C LEU A 8 7.49 -15.91 8.75
N PHE A 9 8.07 -15.87 9.96
CA PHE A 9 9.52 -15.85 10.10
C PHE A 9 10.14 -17.26 10.24
N ASN A 10 9.37 -18.26 10.67
CA ASN A 10 9.91 -19.60 10.92
C ASN A 10 9.38 -20.69 9.98
N ARG A 11 8.14 -20.59 9.50
CA ARG A 11 7.52 -21.65 8.67
C ARG A 11 7.48 -21.32 7.19
N LEU A 12 7.02 -20.13 6.81
CA LEU A 12 6.84 -19.75 5.44
C LEU A 12 8.14 -19.80 4.61
N PRO A 13 9.32 -19.39 5.13
CA PRO A 13 10.58 -19.53 4.40
C PRO A 13 10.91 -20.99 4.06
N LYS A 14 10.63 -21.93 4.97
CA LYS A 14 10.86 -23.36 4.75
C LYS A 14 9.87 -23.92 3.72
N ILE A 15 8.59 -23.58 3.84
CA ILE A 15 7.55 -23.97 2.88
C ILE A 15 7.91 -23.48 1.48
N LEU A 16 8.35 -22.22 1.34
CA LEU A 16 8.77 -21.65 0.07
C LEU A 16 10.00 -22.37 -0.50
N ALA A 17 10.99 -22.64 0.34
CA ALA A 17 12.20 -23.34 -0.09
C ALA A 17 11.88 -24.76 -0.58
N ASP A 18 11.06 -25.50 0.16
CA ASP A 18 10.62 -26.86 -0.20
C ASP A 18 9.79 -26.86 -1.49
N PHE A 19 8.89 -25.89 -1.64
CA PHE A 19 8.08 -25.72 -2.85
C PHE A 19 9.00 -25.44 -4.07
N ASN A 20 9.89 -24.46 -3.96
CA ASN A 20 10.79 -24.08 -5.05
C ASN A 20 11.79 -25.20 -5.42
N ALA A 21 12.22 -26.02 -4.43
CA ALA A 21 13.07 -27.18 -4.68
C ALA A 21 12.33 -28.31 -5.43
N GLY A 22 11.00 -28.38 -5.31
CA GLY A 22 10.16 -29.36 -6.00
C GLY A 22 9.71 -28.96 -7.42
N LEU A 23 10.11 -27.79 -7.92
CA LEU A 23 9.69 -27.30 -9.24
C LEU A 23 10.23 -28.19 -10.38
N ARG A 24 9.40 -28.32 -11.45
CA ARG A 24 9.80 -29.03 -12.67
C ARG A 24 10.63 -28.12 -13.57
N LEU A 25 11.39 -28.72 -14.47
CA LEU A 25 12.17 -27.98 -15.46
C LEU A 25 11.27 -27.01 -16.24
N GLY A 26 11.69 -25.72 -16.28
CA GLY A 26 10.97 -24.64 -16.96
C GLY A 26 9.90 -23.92 -16.12
N GLN A 27 9.74 -24.29 -14.86
CA GLN A 27 8.92 -23.51 -13.90
C GLN A 27 9.80 -22.47 -13.20
N GLU A 28 9.29 -21.25 -13.07
CA GLU A 28 9.95 -20.17 -12.33
C GLU A 28 9.73 -20.33 -10.81
N PRO A 29 10.74 -20.09 -9.98
CA PRO A 29 10.58 -20.11 -8.53
C PRO A 29 9.68 -18.95 -8.07
N ILE A 30 8.85 -19.21 -7.07
CA ILE A 30 8.07 -18.17 -6.41
C ILE A 30 9.04 -17.28 -5.60
N PRO A 31 9.07 -15.96 -5.82
CA PRO A 31 9.85 -15.03 -5.01
C PRO A 31 9.21 -14.86 -3.61
N TRP A 32 10.00 -14.34 -2.64
CA TRP A 32 9.51 -14.11 -1.29
C TRP A 32 8.24 -13.26 -1.24
N LEU A 33 8.19 -12.17 -2.00
CA LEU A 33 6.99 -11.32 -2.10
C LEU A 33 5.76 -12.11 -2.56
N GLY A 34 5.91 -13.01 -3.52
CA GLY A 34 4.82 -13.90 -3.98
C GLY A 34 4.33 -14.84 -2.86
N ALA A 35 5.23 -15.37 -2.05
CA ALA A 35 4.88 -16.20 -0.90
C ALA A 35 4.10 -15.40 0.17
N LEU A 36 4.50 -14.15 0.45
CA LEU A 36 3.78 -13.27 1.36
C LEU A 36 2.35 -12.99 0.87
N VAL A 37 2.17 -12.71 -0.42
CA VAL A 37 0.85 -12.50 -1.02
C VAL A 37 -0.03 -13.73 -0.87
N CYS A 38 0.49 -14.93 -1.16
CA CYS A 38 -0.24 -16.19 -0.97
C CYS A 38 -0.62 -16.44 0.50
N ALA A 39 0.26 -16.07 1.44
CA ALA A 39 0.05 -16.25 2.87
C ALA A 39 -0.93 -15.24 3.47
N SER A 40 -1.12 -14.08 2.83
CA SER A 40 -1.87 -12.95 3.39
C SER A 40 -3.31 -13.28 3.74
N ALA A 41 -4.00 -14.08 2.92
CA ALA A 41 -5.38 -14.46 3.15
C ALA A 41 -5.55 -15.26 4.48
N TYR A 42 -4.61 -16.15 4.78
CA TYR A 42 -4.62 -16.93 6.01
C TYR A 42 -4.29 -16.08 7.24
N ASP A 43 -3.30 -15.20 7.13
CA ASP A 43 -2.92 -14.31 8.21
C ASP A 43 -4.04 -13.29 8.53
N ILE A 44 -4.65 -12.70 7.52
CA ILE A 44 -5.82 -11.83 7.68
C ILE A 44 -6.98 -12.58 8.36
N ALA A 45 -7.27 -13.82 7.94
CA ALA A 45 -8.31 -14.64 8.55
C ALA A 45 -8.03 -14.95 10.04
N LEU A 46 -6.77 -15.13 10.43
CA LEU A 46 -6.38 -15.31 11.84
C LEU A 46 -6.68 -14.05 12.67
N HIS A 47 -6.38 -12.87 12.15
CA HIS A 47 -6.68 -11.61 12.82
C HIS A 47 -8.20 -11.38 12.92
N ASP A 48 -8.96 -11.66 11.87
CA ASP A 48 -10.43 -11.59 11.87
C ASP A 48 -11.04 -12.52 12.93
N ALA A 49 -10.59 -13.78 12.93
CA ALA A 49 -11.04 -14.77 13.92
C ALA A 49 -10.71 -14.34 15.35
N TYR A 50 -9.53 -13.73 15.56
CA TYR A 50 -9.15 -13.23 16.89
C TYR A 50 -10.07 -12.12 17.39
N GLY A 51 -10.40 -11.15 16.54
CA GLY A 51 -11.39 -10.11 16.86
C GLY A 51 -12.78 -10.71 17.15
N LYS A 52 -13.23 -11.65 16.31
CA LYS A 52 -14.53 -12.32 16.47
C LYS A 52 -14.64 -13.14 17.76
N ILE A 53 -13.61 -13.89 18.13
CA ILE A 53 -13.58 -14.69 19.37
C ILE A 53 -13.69 -13.78 20.60
N ASN A 54 -13.06 -12.60 20.57
CA ASN A 54 -13.11 -11.63 21.64
C ASN A 54 -14.35 -10.70 21.59
N GLY A 55 -15.16 -10.80 20.54
CA GLY A 55 -16.35 -9.96 20.35
C GLY A 55 -16.05 -8.48 20.06
N LEU A 56 -14.87 -8.19 19.48
CA LEU A 56 -14.35 -6.84 19.27
C LEU A 56 -13.93 -6.59 17.82
N PRO A 57 -14.01 -5.32 17.35
CA PRO A 57 -13.25 -4.91 16.17
C PRO A 57 -11.76 -5.25 16.36
N VAL A 58 -11.12 -5.78 15.32
CA VAL A 58 -9.77 -6.35 15.43
C VAL A 58 -8.72 -5.38 15.99
N TYR A 59 -8.80 -4.10 15.64
CA TYR A 59 -7.86 -3.07 16.12
C TYR A 59 -8.02 -2.76 17.63
N GLN A 60 -9.18 -3.05 18.22
CA GLN A 60 -9.38 -2.96 19.67
C GLN A 60 -8.78 -4.15 20.43
N ALA A 61 -8.54 -5.25 19.74
CA ALA A 61 -7.91 -6.45 20.31
C ALA A 61 -6.36 -6.43 20.26
N TYR A 62 -5.76 -5.30 19.88
CA TYR A 62 -4.31 -5.14 19.82
C TYR A 62 -3.69 -4.47 21.06
N GLY A 63 -4.47 -4.29 22.12
CA GLY A 63 -4.02 -3.77 23.40
C GLY A 63 -3.49 -4.84 24.37
N PRO A 64 -2.89 -4.41 25.50
CA PRO A 64 -2.27 -5.32 26.48
C PRO A 64 -3.26 -6.26 27.17
N GLU A 65 -4.56 -5.95 27.17
CA GLU A 65 -5.59 -6.84 27.72
C GLU A 65 -5.79 -8.11 26.88
N TYR A 66 -5.43 -8.08 25.60
CA TYR A 66 -5.66 -9.16 24.64
C TYR A 66 -4.36 -9.80 24.14
N LEU A 67 -3.23 -9.10 24.21
CA LEU A 67 -1.94 -9.60 23.76
C LEU A 67 -1.13 -10.09 24.97
N ASN A 68 -0.64 -11.33 24.89
CA ASN A 68 0.17 -11.95 25.94
C ASN A 68 1.68 -11.74 25.78
N ARG A 69 2.09 -11.01 24.76
CA ARG A 69 3.47 -10.63 24.45
C ARG A 69 3.50 -9.17 24.03
N ASP A 70 4.56 -8.49 24.40
CA ASP A 70 4.83 -7.12 23.93
C ASP A 70 5.65 -7.13 22.63
N LEU A 71 5.92 -5.96 22.09
CA LEU A 71 6.63 -5.84 20.82
C LEU A 71 8.11 -6.21 20.90
N SER A 72 8.72 -6.26 22.09
CA SER A 72 10.12 -6.68 22.24
C SER A 72 10.35 -8.17 21.93
N ASP A 73 9.29 -8.99 21.95
CA ASP A 73 9.34 -10.38 21.48
C ASP A 73 9.43 -10.51 19.96
N PHE A 74 9.17 -9.43 19.21
CA PHE A 74 9.01 -9.45 17.75
C PHE A 74 9.91 -8.46 17.02
N LEU A 75 10.28 -7.34 17.67
CA LEU A 75 10.98 -6.23 17.06
C LEU A 75 12.28 -5.93 17.81
N GLN A 76 13.31 -5.56 17.06
CA GLN A 76 14.55 -5.02 17.59
C GLN A 76 14.69 -3.56 17.14
N PRO A 77 15.08 -2.62 18.04
CA PRO A 77 15.31 -1.24 17.66
C PRO A 77 16.55 -1.13 16.74
N ALA A 78 16.64 -0.01 16.00
CA ALA A 78 17.85 0.33 15.30
C ALA A 78 18.97 0.66 16.31
N GLU A 79 20.23 0.28 16.00
CA GLU A 79 21.38 0.47 16.89
C GLU A 79 21.67 1.94 17.21
N ASP A 80 21.32 2.84 16.28
CA ASP A 80 21.51 4.29 16.39
C ASP A 80 20.33 5.02 17.07
N SER A 81 19.40 4.30 17.69
CA SER A 81 18.19 4.85 18.28
C SER A 81 18.03 4.54 19.76
N GLU A 82 17.27 5.39 20.48
CA GLU A 82 16.84 5.18 21.87
C GLU A 82 15.45 4.48 21.96
N VAL A 83 14.97 3.91 20.86
CA VAL A 83 13.68 3.23 20.80
C VAL A 83 13.71 2.00 21.71
N CYS A 84 12.63 1.78 22.47
CA CYS A 84 12.43 0.60 23.29
C CYS A 84 11.05 0.01 23.02
N PHE A 85 10.99 -1.29 22.72
CA PHE A 85 9.76 -2.03 22.49
C PHE A 85 9.27 -2.81 23.72
N GLU A 86 10.06 -2.85 24.80
CA GLU A 86 9.67 -3.52 26.05
C GLU A 86 8.43 -2.85 26.67
N GLY A 87 7.43 -3.65 27.01
CA GLY A 87 6.15 -3.19 27.53
C GLY A 87 5.25 -2.48 26.51
N LYS A 88 5.62 -2.42 25.23
CA LYS A 88 4.82 -1.81 24.16
C LYS A 88 3.99 -2.84 23.43
N THR A 89 2.78 -2.44 23.04
CA THR A 89 1.87 -3.23 22.19
C THR A 89 1.56 -2.45 20.91
N LEU A 90 0.85 -3.08 19.98
CA LEU A 90 0.38 -2.41 18.77
C LEU A 90 -0.44 -1.15 19.08
N ALA A 91 -1.26 -1.20 20.14
CA ALA A 91 -2.11 -0.08 20.56
C ALA A 91 -1.33 1.19 20.89
N ASP A 92 -0.06 1.09 21.34
CA ASP A 92 0.79 2.25 21.64
C ASP A 92 1.12 3.08 20.38
N TYR A 93 1.06 2.47 19.21
CA TYR A 93 1.40 3.07 17.93
C TYR A 93 0.16 3.42 17.07
N LEU A 94 -0.96 2.78 17.29
CA LEU A 94 -2.19 3.04 16.53
C LEU A 94 -2.71 4.45 16.78
N HIS A 95 -3.39 5.02 15.80
CA HIS A 95 -4.02 6.32 15.95
C HIS A 95 -5.19 6.20 16.93
N PRO A 96 -5.26 7.05 17.99
CA PRO A 96 -6.26 6.90 19.06
C PRO A 96 -7.71 7.13 18.59
N SER A 97 -7.89 7.83 17.47
CA SER A 97 -9.20 8.10 16.86
C SER A 97 -9.11 7.83 15.36
N PRO A 98 -9.39 6.59 14.92
CA PRO A 98 -9.32 6.24 13.51
C PRO A 98 -10.30 7.09 12.68
N LYS A 99 -9.84 7.50 11.50
CA LYS A 99 -10.65 8.33 10.61
C LYS A 99 -11.62 7.44 9.83
N SER A 100 -12.91 7.71 9.93
CA SER A 100 -13.93 7.04 9.11
C SER A 100 -13.96 7.56 7.66
N ILE A 101 -13.54 8.80 7.43
CA ILE A 101 -13.40 9.38 6.09
C ILE A 101 -11.93 9.55 5.79
N GLN A 102 -11.46 8.98 4.69
CA GLN A 102 -10.07 9.04 4.28
C GLN A 102 -9.91 9.55 2.85
N PRO A 103 -8.98 10.50 2.60
CA PRO A 103 -8.54 10.80 1.24
C PRO A 103 -8.10 9.53 0.52
N VAL A 104 -8.42 9.42 -0.77
CA VAL A 104 -8.06 8.25 -1.58
C VAL A 104 -7.19 8.65 -2.77
N TRP A 105 -6.12 7.89 -2.97
CA TRP A 105 -5.23 8.06 -4.11
C TRP A 105 -5.78 7.31 -5.32
N HIS A 106 -5.67 7.96 -6.48
CA HIS A 106 -5.97 7.38 -7.79
C HIS A 106 -4.67 7.10 -8.54
N LEU A 107 -4.55 5.89 -9.07
CA LEU A 107 -3.40 5.50 -9.86
C LEU A 107 -3.55 6.03 -11.30
N VAL A 108 -2.52 6.74 -11.76
CA VAL A 108 -2.37 7.16 -13.16
C VAL A 108 -1.33 6.27 -13.80
N GLY A 109 -1.79 5.25 -14.52
CA GLY A 109 -0.92 4.28 -15.19
C GLY A 109 -0.07 4.92 -16.29
N GLY A 110 1.06 4.30 -16.61
CA GLY A 110 1.99 4.83 -17.61
C GLY A 110 1.37 5.00 -19.01
N LEU A 111 0.39 4.16 -19.33
CA LEU A 111 -0.32 4.18 -20.62
C LEU A 111 -1.74 4.75 -20.55
N ASP A 112 -2.19 5.17 -19.36
CA ASP A 112 -3.56 5.68 -19.21
C ASP A 112 -3.71 6.99 -19.99
N PRO A 113 -4.81 7.17 -20.74
CA PRO A 113 -5.16 8.45 -21.36
C PRO A 113 -5.32 9.54 -20.30
N LEU A 114 -4.76 10.71 -20.53
CA LEU A 114 -4.88 11.84 -19.62
C LEU A 114 -6.06 12.75 -19.97
N THR A 115 -6.31 12.90 -21.26
CA THR A 115 -7.30 13.82 -21.85
C THR A 115 -8.10 13.13 -22.95
N PRO A 116 -9.23 13.72 -23.41
CA PRO A 116 -9.97 13.19 -24.57
C PRO A 116 -9.14 13.07 -25.85
N ALA A 117 -8.05 13.84 -25.99
CA ALA A 117 -7.18 13.79 -27.16
C ALA A 117 -6.31 12.53 -27.22
N ASP A 118 -6.15 11.83 -26.10
CA ASP A 118 -5.32 10.63 -25.98
C ASP A 118 -6.11 9.33 -26.26
N LEU A 119 -7.43 9.44 -26.52
CA LEU A 119 -8.31 8.29 -26.71
C LEU A 119 -8.08 7.65 -28.09
N ALA A 120 -8.00 6.32 -28.14
CA ALA A 120 -7.84 5.54 -29.35
C ALA A 120 -9.17 5.27 -30.09
N GLY A 121 -10.30 5.34 -29.35
CA GLY A 121 -11.64 5.14 -29.88
C GLY A 121 -12.16 3.70 -29.76
N ASP A 122 -11.46 2.85 -29.04
CA ASP A 122 -11.80 1.47 -28.71
C ASP A 122 -11.91 1.21 -27.19
N GLU A 123 -12.01 2.29 -26.41
CA GLU A 123 -12.14 2.23 -24.96
C GLU A 123 -13.45 1.56 -24.53
N PRO A 124 -13.49 0.93 -23.33
CA PRO A 124 -14.70 0.30 -22.80
C PRO A 124 -15.86 1.31 -22.64
N ASP A 125 -17.05 0.93 -23.04
CA ASP A 125 -18.32 1.64 -22.79
C ASP A 125 -19.06 0.96 -21.61
N ASP A 126 -18.45 1.01 -20.43
CA ASP A 126 -18.95 0.38 -19.20
C ASP A 126 -19.49 1.40 -18.17
N GLY A 127 -19.58 2.67 -18.58
CA GLY A 127 -20.04 3.77 -17.73
C GLY A 127 -19.01 4.29 -16.74
N TYR A 128 -17.75 3.84 -16.86
CA TYR A 128 -16.62 4.38 -16.09
C TYR A 128 -15.79 5.36 -16.94
N PRO A 129 -15.12 6.34 -16.31
CA PRO A 129 -14.21 7.21 -17.03
C PRO A 129 -13.07 6.45 -17.70
N VAL A 130 -12.66 6.90 -18.88
CA VAL A 130 -11.57 6.30 -19.65
C VAL A 130 -10.32 7.18 -19.71
N HIS A 131 -10.37 8.43 -19.23
CA HIS A 131 -9.23 9.31 -19.14
C HIS A 131 -9.18 10.05 -17.79
N LEU A 132 -8.01 10.56 -17.42
CA LEU A 132 -7.73 11.13 -16.10
C LEU A 132 -8.65 12.31 -15.73
N GLU A 133 -8.92 13.23 -16.66
CA GLU A 133 -9.73 14.41 -16.37
C GLU A 133 -11.16 14.02 -15.94
N ASP A 134 -11.77 13.04 -16.60
CA ASP A 134 -13.09 12.54 -16.22
C ASP A 134 -13.07 11.78 -14.88
N TRP A 135 -12.00 11.04 -14.58
CA TRP A 135 -11.83 10.43 -13.28
C TRP A 135 -11.78 11.48 -12.17
N ILE A 136 -10.99 12.56 -12.37
CA ILE A 136 -10.90 13.68 -11.41
C ILE A 136 -12.29 14.30 -11.21
N ALA A 137 -12.98 14.60 -12.31
CA ALA A 137 -14.28 15.28 -12.28
C ALA A 137 -15.36 14.40 -11.59
N ARG A 138 -15.45 13.10 -11.93
CA ARG A 138 -16.49 12.20 -11.41
C ARG A 138 -16.28 11.89 -9.93
N ASP A 139 -15.06 11.58 -9.54
CA ASP A 139 -14.76 11.10 -8.17
C ASP A 139 -14.31 12.24 -7.24
N GLY A 140 -14.07 13.45 -7.78
CA GLY A 140 -13.57 14.59 -7.00
C GLY A 140 -12.15 14.35 -6.48
N LEU A 141 -11.29 13.71 -7.28
CA LEU A 141 -9.98 13.26 -6.87
C LEU A 141 -9.06 14.42 -6.49
N ASN A 142 -8.32 14.24 -5.40
CA ASN A 142 -7.38 15.21 -4.86
C ASN A 142 -5.96 14.67 -4.66
N CYS A 143 -5.75 13.38 -4.88
CA CYS A 143 -4.49 12.67 -4.73
C CYS A 143 -4.26 11.76 -5.93
N LEU A 144 -3.14 11.94 -6.65
CA LEU A 144 -2.78 11.13 -7.83
C LEU A 144 -1.41 10.47 -7.66
N LYS A 145 -1.34 9.16 -7.91
CA LYS A 145 -0.11 8.39 -8.00
C LYS A 145 0.26 8.18 -9.45
N ILE A 146 1.43 8.64 -9.86
CA ILE A 146 1.88 8.66 -11.25
C ILE A 146 2.89 7.53 -11.47
N LYS A 147 2.53 6.57 -12.33
CA LYS A 147 3.43 5.49 -12.74
C LYS A 147 4.41 5.97 -13.78
N LEU A 148 5.69 5.68 -13.57
CA LEU A 148 6.82 6.03 -14.40
C LEU A 148 7.55 4.78 -14.90
N ARG A 149 8.44 4.96 -15.86
CA ARG A 149 9.20 3.86 -16.49
C ARG A 149 10.53 3.56 -15.79
N GLY A 150 11.21 4.64 -15.32
CA GLY A 150 12.54 4.55 -14.69
C GLY A 150 13.69 4.18 -15.63
N ASN A 151 13.47 4.19 -16.94
CA ASN A 151 14.46 3.88 -17.97
C ASN A 151 14.42 4.84 -19.18
N ASP A 152 13.61 5.89 -19.10
CA ASP A 152 13.46 6.94 -20.14
C ASP A 152 13.17 8.25 -19.42
N ALA A 153 14.21 9.01 -19.10
CA ALA A 153 14.11 10.20 -18.25
C ALA A 153 13.29 11.32 -18.90
N ASP A 154 13.38 11.48 -20.21
CA ASP A 154 12.61 12.48 -20.93
C ASP A 154 11.10 12.13 -20.86
N TRP A 155 10.76 10.88 -21.07
CA TRP A 155 9.38 10.41 -20.98
C TRP A 155 8.83 10.55 -19.54
N ASP A 156 9.61 10.17 -18.53
CA ASP A 156 9.20 10.26 -17.12
C ASP A 156 8.98 11.71 -16.69
N TYR A 157 9.85 12.62 -17.13
CA TYR A 157 9.70 14.06 -16.90
C TYR A 157 8.43 14.59 -17.59
N ASP A 158 8.25 14.30 -18.88
CA ASP A 158 7.09 14.74 -19.65
C ASP A 158 5.77 14.23 -19.05
N ARG A 159 5.76 12.96 -18.57
CA ARG A 159 4.59 12.38 -17.89
C ARG A 159 4.26 13.12 -16.60
N LEU A 160 5.26 13.45 -15.78
CA LEU A 160 5.11 14.22 -14.55
C LEU A 160 4.61 15.64 -14.84
N ALA A 161 5.18 16.31 -15.82
CA ALA A 161 4.77 17.66 -16.23
C ALA A 161 3.32 17.67 -16.75
N ALA A 162 2.94 16.72 -17.61
CA ALA A 162 1.59 16.61 -18.15
C ALA A 162 0.53 16.37 -17.07
N VAL A 163 0.76 15.40 -16.17
CA VAL A 163 -0.16 15.13 -15.05
C VAL A 163 -0.18 16.32 -14.08
N GLY A 164 0.98 16.92 -13.81
CA GLY A 164 1.09 18.13 -12.98
C GLY A 164 0.31 19.33 -13.55
N PHE A 165 0.35 19.54 -14.86
CA PHE A 165 -0.45 20.56 -15.53
C PHE A 165 -1.95 20.33 -15.33
N ILE A 166 -2.43 19.10 -15.51
CA ILE A 166 -3.83 18.73 -15.27
C ILE A 166 -4.19 18.93 -13.79
N ALA A 167 -3.35 18.48 -12.89
CA ALA A 167 -3.53 18.63 -11.44
C ALA A 167 -3.64 20.12 -11.03
N ASN A 168 -2.78 20.98 -11.59
CA ASN A 168 -2.81 22.42 -11.32
C ASN A 168 -4.10 23.06 -11.86
N ARG A 169 -4.54 22.67 -13.04
CA ARG A 169 -5.74 23.19 -13.69
C ARG A 169 -7.03 22.74 -13.01
N LEU A 170 -7.09 21.51 -12.54
CA LEU A 170 -8.30 20.90 -11.96
C LEU A 170 -8.34 20.93 -10.42
N GLY A 171 -7.33 21.53 -9.77
CA GLY A 171 -7.32 21.73 -8.33
C GLY A 171 -7.00 20.46 -7.53
N VAL A 172 -6.24 19.53 -8.11
CA VAL A 172 -5.66 18.38 -7.39
C VAL A 172 -4.50 18.88 -6.53
N ASP A 173 -4.47 18.54 -5.25
CA ASP A 173 -3.47 19.07 -4.30
C ASP A 173 -2.20 18.23 -4.22
N TRP A 174 -2.31 16.90 -4.35
CA TRP A 174 -1.22 15.98 -4.02
C TRP A 174 -0.89 15.02 -5.14
N LEU A 175 0.41 14.84 -5.36
CA LEU A 175 0.98 13.89 -6.31
C LEU A 175 1.96 12.96 -5.59
N THR A 176 2.18 11.78 -6.14
CA THR A 176 3.33 10.93 -5.87
C THR A 176 3.82 10.29 -7.16
N THR A 177 5.06 9.85 -7.17
CA THR A 177 5.70 9.23 -8.34
C THR A 177 6.10 7.81 -7.99
N ASP A 178 5.91 6.87 -8.90
CA ASP A 178 6.27 5.47 -8.67
C ASP A 178 7.00 4.90 -9.88
N PHE A 179 8.27 4.56 -9.70
CA PHE A 179 9.18 4.05 -10.74
C PHE A 179 9.23 2.52 -10.82
N ASN A 180 8.50 1.82 -9.95
CA ASN A 180 8.38 0.35 -9.96
C ASN A 180 9.72 -0.41 -10.05
N CYS A 181 10.68 -0.09 -9.19
CA CYS A 181 11.97 -0.80 -9.03
C CYS A 181 12.92 -0.77 -10.25
N THR A 182 12.74 0.13 -11.21
CA THR A 182 13.45 0.08 -12.50
C THR A 182 14.73 0.89 -12.56
N VAL A 183 14.90 1.86 -11.64
CA VAL A 183 16.07 2.73 -11.59
C VAL A 183 17.23 2.05 -10.86
N THR A 184 18.45 2.23 -11.33
CA THR A 184 19.66 1.68 -10.69
C THR A 184 20.65 2.74 -10.20
N ASP A 185 20.46 4.00 -10.59
CA ASP A 185 21.32 5.12 -10.21
C ASP A 185 20.48 6.25 -9.60
N PRO A 186 20.73 6.69 -8.35
CA PRO A 186 20.06 7.82 -7.74
C PRO A 186 20.10 9.13 -8.56
N ALA A 187 21.12 9.32 -9.39
CA ALA A 187 21.25 10.48 -10.26
C ALA A 187 20.03 10.63 -11.21
N TYR A 188 19.51 9.50 -11.71
CA TYR A 188 18.32 9.51 -12.58
C TYR A 188 17.12 10.22 -11.95
N VAL A 189 16.80 9.86 -10.70
CA VAL A 189 15.67 10.45 -9.96
C VAL A 189 15.99 11.89 -9.57
N ASN A 190 17.22 12.16 -9.15
CA ASN A 190 17.67 13.50 -8.76
C ASN A 190 17.55 14.48 -9.91
N ASP A 191 18.00 14.12 -11.11
CA ASP A 191 17.97 14.99 -12.28
C ASP A 191 16.53 15.34 -12.67
N ILE A 192 15.60 14.38 -12.65
CA ILE A 192 14.17 14.64 -12.91
C ILE A 192 13.59 15.58 -11.86
N LEU A 193 13.87 15.34 -10.57
CA LEU A 193 13.35 16.18 -9.50
C LEU A 193 13.94 17.60 -9.54
N ASP A 194 15.23 17.74 -9.83
CA ASP A 194 15.90 19.03 -9.95
C ASP A 194 15.39 19.81 -11.15
N GLN A 195 15.14 19.16 -12.29
CA GLN A 195 14.53 19.75 -13.46
C GLN A 195 13.09 20.22 -13.18
N LEU A 196 12.25 19.36 -12.55
CA LEU A 196 10.89 19.74 -12.17
C LEU A 196 10.87 20.93 -11.22
N LEU A 197 11.81 21.02 -10.29
CA LEU A 197 11.89 22.15 -9.35
C LEU A 197 12.13 23.47 -10.09
N VAL A 198 12.90 23.45 -11.17
CA VAL A 198 13.22 24.64 -11.97
C VAL A 198 12.11 24.98 -12.95
N ASP A 199 11.64 24.01 -13.73
CA ASP A 199 10.76 24.25 -14.87
C ASP A 199 9.27 24.19 -14.47
N GLU A 200 8.91 23.31 -13.51
CA GLU A 200 7.53 23.03 -13.08
C GLU A 200 7.38 23.10 -11.54
N PRO A 201 7.73 24.23 -10.88
CA PRO A 201 7.81 24.30 -9.41
C PRO A 201 6.49 24.02 -8.70
N LEU A 202 5.33 24.29 -9.33
CA LEU A 202 4.02 23.97 -8.75
C LEU A 202 3.77 22.46 -8.74
N THR A 203 4.15 21.78 -9.82
CA THR A 203 4.09 20.31 -9.90
C THR A 203 5.03 19.68 -8.88
N TYR A 204 6.28 20.14 -8.83
CA TYR A 204 7.24 19.69 -7.82
C TYR A 204 6.71 19.86 -6.40
N ALA A 205 6.12 21.01 -6.07
CA ALA A 205 5.59 21.29 -4.73
C ALA A 205 4.47 20.30 -4.31
N LYS A 206 3.67 19.81 -5.26
CA LYS A 206 2.59 18.84 -5.01
C LYS A 206 3.09 17.41 -4.75
N ILE A 207 4.30 17.06 -5.19
CA ILE A 207 4.87 15.71 -4.97
C ILE A 207 5.15 15.53 -3.48
N LEU A 208 4.38 14.67 -2.81
CA LEU A 208 4.54 14.36 -1.39
C LEU A 208 5.72 13.41 -1.14
N TYR A 209 5.90 12.43 -2.01
CA TYR A 209 6.98 11.46 -1.91
C TYR A 209 7.27 10.81 -3.26
N VAL A 210 8.45 10.23 -3.37
CA VAL A 210 8.86 9.33 -4.46
C VAL A 210 8.77 7.90 -3.96
N GLU A 211 8.23 6.98 -4.76
CA GLU A 211 8.02 5.59 -4.38
C GLU A 211 8.88 4.66 -5.20
N GLN A 212 9.48 3.72 -4.52
CA GLN A 212 10.23 2.54 -4.99
C GLN A 212 10.94 2.69 -6.34
N PRO A 213 11.85 3.68 -6.49
CA PRO A 213 12.58 3.80 -7.76
C PRO A 213 13.57 2.67 -7.98
N PHE A 214 14.18 2.15 -6.91
CA PHE A 214 15.29 1.22 -6.95
C PHE A 214 14.85 -0.24 -6.78
N PRO A 215 15.71 -1.22 -7.19
CA PRO A 215 15.39 -2.63 -7.07
C PRO A 215 14.90 -3.01 -5.68
N TYR A 216 13.91 -3.91 -5.61
CA TYR A 216 13.24 -4.29 -4.37
C TYR A 216 14.09 -5.20 -3.46
N ASP A 217 15.08 -5.91 -4.02
CA ASP A 217 16.01 -6.75 -3.26
C ASP A 217 17.11 -5.85 -2.68
N LEU A 218 16.87 -5.30 -1.49
CA LEU A 218 17.81 -4.39 -0.83
C LEU A 218 19.09 -5.09 -0.37
N GLU A 219 19.05 -6.38 -0.09
CA GLU A 219 20.23 -7.15 0.32
C GLU A 219 21.20 -7.29 -0.84
N ALA A 220 20.68 -7.56 -2.04
CA ALA A 220 21.46 -7.64 -3.27
C ALA A 220 21.85 -6.25 -3.82
N HIS A 221 21.04 -5.23 -3.58
CA HIS A 221 21.19 -3.89 -4.15
C HIS A 221 21.21 -2.80 -3.07
N GLN A 222 22.29 -2.74 -2.29
CA GLN A 222 22.47 -1.75 -1.21
C GLN A 222 22.85 -0.37 -1.78
N ILE A 223 21.89 0.30 -2.40
CA ILE A 223 22.05 1.64 -2.98
C ILE A 223 21.86 2.69 -1.90
N ASP A 224 22.84 3.59 -1.72
CA ASP A 224 22.70 4.78 -0.88
C ASP A 224 21.75 5.79 -1.57
N VAL A 225 20.60 6.04 -0.94
CA VAL A 225 19.54 6.88 -1.51
C VAL A 225 19.33 8.21 -0.78
N HIS A 226 20.24 8.58 0.13
CA HIS A 226 20.15 9.83 0.90
C HIS A 226 20.06 11.07 0.00
N SER A 227 20.68 11.05 -1.18
CA SER A 227 20.61 12.18 -2.12
C SER A 227 19.20 12.40 -2.68
N VAL A 228 18.42 11.34 -2.88
CA VAL A 228 17.02 11.42 -3.33
C VAL A 228 16.13 11.88 -2.17
N SER A 229 16.28 11.26 -1.01
CA SER A 229 15.46 11.60 0.17
C SER A 229 15.72 13.01 0.71
N ALA A 230 16.88 13.61 0.40
CA ALA A 230 17.16 15.03 0.66
C ALA A 230 16.30 15.98 -0.20
N ARG A 231 15.75 15.52 -1.33
CA ARG A 231 14.89 16.32 -2.22
C ARG A 231 13.41 16.12 -1.94
N LYS A 232 13.00 14.86 -1.81
CA LYS A 232 11.63 14.45 -1.51
C LYS A 232 11.65 13.21 -0.59
N PRO A 233 10.68 13.06 0.32
CA PRO A 233 10.54 11.81 1.05
C PRO A 233 10.56 10.62 0.10
N LEU A 234 11.29 9.56 0.45
CA LEU A 234 11.50 8.39 -0.38
C LEU A 234 10.88 7.17 0.31
N PHE A 235 9.93 6.51 -0.36
CA PHE A 235 9.12 5.44 0.22
C PHE A 235 9.45 4.09 -0.37
N MET A 236 9.66 3.13 0.52
CA MET A 236 9.73 1.71 0.20
C MET A 236 8.33 1.17 -0.11
N ASP A 237 8.19 0.39 -1.17
CA ASP A 237 7.01 -0.42 -1.45
C ASP A 237 7.40 -1.90 -1.58
N GLU A 238 7.75 -2.36 -2.76
CA GLU A 238 8.10 -3.77 -3.00
C GLU A 238 9.22 -4.25 -2.10
N SER A 239 10.17 -3.39 -1.76
CA SER A 239 11.29 -3.71 -0.86
C SER A 239 10.89 -3.83 0.62
N ALA A 240 9.75 -3.29 1.04
CA ALA A 240 9.27 -3.40 2.41
C ALA A 240 8.55 -4.74 2.64
N HIS A 241 9.28 -5.84 2.63
CA HIS A 241 8.72 -7.17 2.86
C HIS A 241 8.28 -7.38 4.30
N ASP A 242 9.08 -6.90 5.25
CA ASP A 242 8.90 -6.99 6.69
C ASP A 242 9.67 -5.85 7.40
N TRP A 243 9.63 -5.83 8.73
CA TRP A 243 10.28 -4.80 9.52
C TRP A 243 11.82 -4.81 9.44
N GLU A 244 12.45 -5.96 9.17
CA GLU A 244 13.91 -6.07 9.00
C GLU A 244 14.36 -5.38 7.72
N HIS A 245 13.60 -5.56 6.63
CA HIS A 245 13.83 -4.85 5.38
C HIS A 245 13.56 -3.34 5.52
N VAL A 246 12.54 -2.95 6.32
CA VAL A 246 12.28 -1.53 6.62
C VAL A 246 13.45 -0.92 7.40
N ARG A 247 14.07 -1.66 8.34
CA ARG A 247 15.28 -1.24 9.04
C ARG A 247 16.44 -1.03 8.06
N LEU A 248 16.73 -2.02 7.23
CA LEU A 248 17.79 -1.92 6.21
C LEU A 248 17.54 -0.72 5.28
N GLY A 249 16.30 -0.52 4.83
CA GLY A 249 15.95 0.63 4.00
C GLY A 249 16.26 1.96 4.70
N ARG A 250 15.89 2.10 5.99
CA ARG A 250 16.23 3.30 6.77
C ARG A 250 17.74 3.56 6.81
N GLU A 251 18.54 2.52 6.99
CA GLU A 251 20.01 2.62 7.00
C GLU A 251 20.56 3.10 5.65
N LEU A 252 19.91 2.73 4.54
CA LEU A 252 20.27 3.15 3.18
C LEU A 252 19.75 4.56 2.81
N GLY A 253 18.92 5.19 3.65
CA GLY A 253 18.41 6.55 3.44
C GLY A 253 16.94 6.66 3.03
N TRP A 254 16.18 5.56 3.05
CA TRP A 254 14.74 5.62 2.86
C TRP A 254 14.06 6.27 4.07
N THR A 255 13.06 7.12 3.81
CA THR A 255 12.42 7.95 4.87
C THR A 255 10.97 7.59 5.12
N GLY A 256 10.41 6.69 4.34
CA GLY A 256 9.02 6.26 4.50
C GLY A 256 8.78 4.85 3.99
N VAL A 257 7.60 4.34 4.30
CA VAL A 257 7.17 2.99 3.91
C VAL A 257 5.72 2.95 3.49
N ALA A 258 5.44 2.24 2.40
CA ALA A 258 4.11 1.88 1.92
C ALA A 258 3.73 0.51 2.50
N LEU A 259 2.88 0.53 3.52
CA LEU A 259 2.38 -0.67 4.20
C LEU A 259 1.29 -1.33 3.38
N LYS A 260 1.33 -2.64 3.26
CA LYS A 260 0.34 -3.43 2.50
C LYS A 260 -0.09 -4.68 3.26
N THR A 261 -1.38 -4.80 3.54
CA THR A 261 -1.93 -6.02 4.18
C THR A 261 -1.88 -7.24 3.27
N CYS A 262 -1.75 -7.06 1.96
CA CYS A 262 -1.52 -8.14 1.00
C CYS A 262 -0.13 -8.79 1.12
N LYS A 263 0.80 -8.18 1.88
CA LYS A 263 2.06 -8.79 2.32
C LYS A 263 1.95 -9.40 3.72
N THR A 264 0.74 -9.71 4.17
CA THR A 264 0.25 -10.15 5.48
C THR A 264 -0.10 -9.01 6.45
N GLN A 265 -1.13 -9.22 7.23
CA GLN A 265 -1.56 -8.27 8.27
C GLN A 265 -0.51 -8.17 9.39
N THR A 266 0.03 -9.32 9.84
CA THR A 266 1.08 -9.38 10.88
C THR A 266 2.33 -8.63 10.43
N GLY A 267 2.82 -8.89 9.21
CA GLY A 267 4.00 -8.21 8.67
C GLY A 267 3.79 -6.70 8.55
N ALA A 268 2.62 -6.27 8.03
CA ALA A 268 2.27 -4.86 7.92
C ALA A 268 2.21 -4.16 9.28
N LEU A 269 1.63 -4.80 10.31
CA LEU A 269 1.55 -4.24 11.67
C LEU A 269 2.91 -4.14 12.35
N LEU A 270 3.80 -5.12 12.19
CA LEU A 270 5.15 -5.06 12.76
C LEU A 270 5.99 -4.00 12.06
N SER A 271 5.96 -3.94 10.72
CA SER A 271 6.61 -2.89 9.94
C SER A 271 6.09 -1.49 10.29
N PHE A 272 4.77 -1.36 10.49
CA PHE A 272 4.12 -0.14 10.97
C PHE A 272 4.69 0.33 12.31
N CYS A 273 4.71 -0.55 13.31
CA CYS A 273 5.22 -0.19 14.64
C CYS A 273 6.70 0.19 14.59
N TRP A 274 7.50 -0.58 13.86
CA TRP A 274 8.92 -0.29 13.73
C TRP A 274 9.19 1.03 13.02
N ALA A 275 8.58 1.26 11.87
CA ALA A 275 8.74 2.49 11.09
C ALA A 275 8.31 3.72 11.90
N LYS A 276 7.14 3.64 12.55
CA LYS A 276 6.61 4.75 13.36
C LYS A 276 7.48 5.05 14.56
N ALA A 277 8.01 4.03 15.25
CA ALA A 277 8.93 4.20 16.38
C ALA A 277 10.22 4.93 15.96
N HIS A 278 10.69 4.70 14.73
CA HIS A 278 11.91 5.31 14.19
C HIS A 278 11.65 6.58 13.35
N GLY A 279 10.46 7.17 13.45
CA GLY A 279 10.14 8.45 12.81
C GLY A 279 10.01 8.39 11.28
N MET A 280 9.85 7.22 10.69
CA MET A 280 9.59 7.09 9.26
C MET A 280 8.15 7.49 8.94
N THR A 281 7.96 8.09 7.77
CA THR A 281 6.64 8.47 7.26
C THR A 281 5.91 7.26 6.70
N LEU A 282 4.59 7.22 6.88
CA LEU A 282 3.78 6.07 6.55
C LEU A 282 2.79 6.37 5.43
N MET A 283 2.60 5.42 4.56
CA MET A 283 1.47 5.31 3.64
C MET A 283 0.88 3.90 3.72
N VAL A 284 -0.38 3.74 3.36
CA VAL A 284 -1.03 2.44 3.20
C VAL A 284 -1.56 2.34 1.79
N GLN A 285 -1.19 1.26 1.10
CA GLN A 285 -1.48 1.08 -0.31
C GLN A 285 -2.03 -0.32 -0.57
N ASP A 286 -2.93 -0.44 -1.56
CA ASP A 286 -3.44 -1.75 -1.99
C ASP A 286 -2.53 -2.41 -3.06
N LEU A 287 -2.89 -3.63 -3.41
CA LEU A 287 -2.41 -4.33 -4.60
C LEU A 287 -3.59 -4.51 -5.56
N THR A 288 -4.37 -3.43 -5.75
CA THR A 288 -5.61 -3.44 -6.55
C THR A 288 -6.60 -4.52 -6.07
N ASN A 289 -6.76 -4.62 -4.73
CA ASN A 289 -7.53 -5.67 -4.06
C ASN A 289 -9.03 -5.35 -4.08
N PRO A 290 -9.87 -6.09 -4.84
CA PRO A 290 -11.33 -5.93 -4.80
C PRO A 290 -11.95 -6.69 -3.64
N MET A 291 -13.28 -6.57 -3.51
CA MET A 291 -14.11 -7.31 -2.58
C MET A 291 -13.65 -7.12 -1.11
N LEU A 292 -13.72 -8.19 -0.32
CA LEU A 292 -13.39 -8.16 1.11
C LEU A 292 -11.93 -7.81 1.40
N ALA A 293 -11.02 -8.06 0.46
CA ALA A 293 -9.59 -7.77 0.65
C ALA A 293 -9.29 -6.26 0.81
N GLN A 294 -10.20 -5.39 0.37
CA GLN A 294 -10.07 -3.94 0.56
C GLN A 294 -10.26 -3.52 2.03
N ILE A 295 -11.08 -4.23 2.81
CA ILE A 295 -11.45 -3.82 4.18
C ILE A 295 -10.25 -3.82 5.16
N PRO A 296 -9.45 -4.90 5.31
CA PRO A 296 -8.25 -4.85 6.16
C PRO A 296 -7.29 -3.73 5.78
N HIS A 297 -7.16 -3.48 4.50
CA HIS A 297 -6.31 -2.47 3.91
C HIS A 297 -6.72 -1.05 4.33
N VAL A 298 -7.98 -0.65 4.09
CA VAL A 298 -8.45 0.69 4.45
C VAL A 298 -8.52 0.91 5.95
N LEU A 299 -8.78 -0.14 6.73
CA LEU A 299 -8.72 -0.09 8.19
C LEU A 299 -7.30 0.15 8.70
N LEU A 300 -6.27 -0.49 8.11
CA LEU A 300 -4.88 -0.17 8.44
C LEU A 300 -4.60 1.31 8.16
N GLY A 301 -5.04 1.84 7.00
CA GLY A 301 -4.93 3.27 6.68
C GLY A 301 -5.57 4.17 7.72
N ALA A 302 -6.77 3.81 8.22
CA ALA A 302 -7.48 4.57 9.25
C ALA A 302 -6.73 4.64 10.57
N HIS A 303 -6.02 3.56 10.92
CA HIS A 303 -5.35 3.40 12.22
C HIS A 303 -3.85 3.77 12.20
N ALA A 304 -3.19 3.76 11.04
CA ALA A 304 -1.74 3.98 10.98
C ALA A 304 -1.32 5.44 11.16
N GLY A 305 -2.14 6.40 10.73
CA GLY A 305 -1.76 7.81 10.69
C GLY A 305 -0.82 8.08 9.51
N THR A 306 -1.29 7.80 8.31
CA THR A 306 -0.57 7.99 7.05
C THR A 306 -0.31 9.46 6.72
N ILE A 307 0.66 9.74 5.84
CA ILE A 307 0.95 11.10 5.36
C ILE A 307 -0.28 11.70 4.68
N MET A 308 -1.05 10.90 3.92
CA MET A 308 -2.27 11.35 3.25
C MET A 308 -3.16 10.15 2.86
N GLY A 309 -4.19 9.86 3.68
CA GLY A 309 -5.22 8.88 3.36
C GLY A 309 -4.71 7.47 3.01
N VAL A 310 -5.28 6.87 1.97
CA VAL A 310 -5.02 5.49 1.56
C VAL A 310 -5.07 5.36 0.03
N GLU A 311 -4.22 4.54 -0.55
CA GLU A 311 -4.35 4.16 -1.95
C GLU A 311 -5.31 2.97 -2.08
N SER A 312 -6.33 3.09 -2.93
CA SER A 312 -7.28 2.01 -3.21
C SER A 312 -7.81 2.15 -4.64
N ASN A 313 -7.45 1.21 -5.49
CA ASN A 313 -7.62 1.28 -6.94
C ASN A 313 -8.51 0.17 -7.52
N ALA A 314 -9.07 -0.72 -6.70
CA ALA A 314 -9.86 -1.86 -7.19
C ALA A 314 -11.04 -1.43 -8.08
N MET A 315 -11.75 -0.35 -7.72
CA MET A 315 -12.88 0.17 -8.49
C MET A 315 -12.46 0.80 -9.84
N GLN A 316 -11.19 1.07 -10.03
CA GLN A 316 -10.65 1.60 -11.29
C GLN A 316 -10.37 0.48 -12.29
N PHE A 317 -9.84 -0.66 -11.81
CA PHE A 317 -9.40 -1.77 -12.65
C PHE A 317 -10.41 -2.93 -12.71
N TYR A 318 -11.22 -3.08 -11.67
CA TYR A 318 -12.23 -4.14 -11.54
C TYR A 318 -13.57 -3.55 -11.10
N PRO A 319 -14.21 -2.69 -11.92
CA PRO A 319 -15.35 -1.87 -11.51
C PRO A 319 -16.54 -2.70 -10.99
N GLU A 320 -16.77 -3.89 -11.53
CA GLU A 320 -17.90 -4.74 -11.14
C GLU A 320 -17.54 -5.77 -10.05
N ALA A 321 -16.25 -6.00 -9.79
CA ALA A 321 -15.84 -7.09 -8.91
C ALA A 321 -16.40 -6.98 -7.50
N SER A 322 -16.62 -5.76 -7.00
CA SER A 322 -17.09 -5.48 -5.64
C SER A 322 -18.57 -5.09 -5.57
N ASN A 323 -19.38 -5.37 -6.59
CA ASN A 323 -20.79 -4.96 -6.64
C ASN A 323 -21.64 -5.52 -5.49
N ALA A 324 -21.34 -6.71 -5.00
CA ALA A 324 -22.04 -7.30 -3.85
C ALA A 324 -21.69 -6.57 -2.55
N GLU A 325 -20.42 -6.34 -2.31
CA GLU A 325 -19.91 -5.63 -1.14
C GLU A 325 -20.32 -4.15 -1.15
N ALA A 326 -20.37 -3.53 -2.32
CA ALA A 326 -20.79 -2.13 -2.47
C ALA A 326 -22.24 -1.86 -2.04
N LYS A 327 -23.11 -2.87 -2.03
CA LYS A 327 -24.48 -2.72 -1.50
C LYS A 327 -24.48 -2.53 0.02
N ILE A 328 -23.53 -3.13 0.71
CA ILE A 328 -23.40 -3.07 2.18
C ILE A 328 -22.43 -1.95 2.60
N HIS A 329 -21.37 -1.76 1.85
CA HIS A 329 -20.30 -0.79 2.12
C HIS A 329 -20.09 0.18 0.94
N PRO A 330 -21.12 0.97 0.55
CA PRO A 330 -21.03 1.79 -0.67
C PRO A 330 -19.89 2.79 -0.63
N GLY A 331 -19.57 3.34 0.53
CA GLY A 331 -18.50 4.33 0.69
C GLY A 331 -17.08 3.78 0.46
N LEU A 332 -16.90 2.45 0.51
CA LEU A 332 -15.60 1.82 0.25
C LEU A 332 -15.33 1.60 -1.23
N TYR A 333 -16.38 1.31 -2.00
CA TYR A 333 -16.26 0.89 -3.40
C TYR A 333 -16.71 1.98 -4.37
N GLN A 334 -17.13 3.12 -3.85
CA GLN A 334 -17.53 4.28 -4.64
C GLN A 334 -16.86 5.53 -4.07
N ARG A 335 -15.72 5.92 -4.64
CA ARG A 335 -15.06 7.16 -4.26
C ARG A 335 -15.97 8.34 -4.52
N ARG A 336 -16.05 9.27 -3.56
CA ARG A 336 -16.78 10.52 -3.69
C ARG A 336 -15.98 11.63 -3.01
N HIS A 337 -15.90 12.79 -3.64
CA HIS A 337 -15.13 13.92 -3.12
C HIS A 337 -13.66 13.57 -2.80
N GLY A 338 -13.06 12.68 -3.59
CA GLY A 338 -11.70 12.22 -3.37
C GLY A 338 -11.51 11.41 -2.10
N THR A 339 -12.58 10.82 -1.54
CA THR A 339 -12.53 10.09 -0.26
C THR A 339 -13.19 8.72 -0.33
N LEU A 340 -12.82 7.86 0.64
CA LEU A 340 -13.54 6.66 1.04
C LEU A 340 -14.22 6.90 2.39
N ASP A 341 -15.43 6.35 2.55
CA ASP A 341 -16.19 6.36 3.81
C ASP A 341 -16.26 4.95 4.39
N LEU A 342 -15.66 4.78 5.57
CA LEU A 342 -15.55 3.52 6.30
C LEU A 342 -16.66 3.34 7.34
N SER A 343 -17.62 4.27 7.44
CA SER A 343 -18.64 4.29 8.48
C SER A 343 -19.55 3.06 8.53
N THR A 344 -19.60 2.29 7.45
CA THR A 344 -20.38 1.05 7.36
C THR A 344 -19.63 -0.20 7.82
N ILE A 345 -18.31 -0.09 8.08
CA ILE A 345 -17.50 -1.18 8.64
C ILE A 345 -17.80 -1.21 10.15
N ASP A 346 -18.47 -2.24 10.62
CA ASP A 346 -18.85 -2.37 12.02
C ASP A 346 -18.90 -3.85 12.45
N GLY A 347 -18.70 -4.07 13.75
CA GLY A 347 -18.76 -5.39 14.37
C GLY A 347 -17.42 -6.06 14.62
N PRO A 348 -17.43 -7.30 15.14
CA PRO A 348 -16.25 -8.05 15.52
C PRO A 348 -15.37 -8.42 14.31
N GLY A 349 -14.08 -8.59 14.58
CA GLY A 349 -13.08 -8.86 13.55
C GLY A 349 -12.82 -7.62 12.69
N PHE A 350 -12.76 -7.79 11.38
CA PHE A 350 -12.63 -6.65 10.45
C PHE A 350 -13.97 -5.97 10.13
N GLY A 351 -15.09 -6.42 10.71
CA GLY A 351 -16.40 -5.81 10.48
C GLY A 351 -16.94 -5.99 9.05
N TYR A 352 -16.66 -7.14 8.45
CA TYR A 352 -17.04 -7.46 7.06
C TYR A 352 -18.54 -7.49 6.80
N ARG A 353 -19.38 -7.77 7.82
CA ARG A 353 -20.82 -7.98 7.68
C ARG A 353 -21.16 -9.05 6.63
N LEU A 354 -20.45 -10.18 6.68
CA LEU A 354 -20.51 -11.24 5.65
C LEU A 354 -21.92 -11.78 5.42
N ASP A 355 -22.71 -11.91 6.48
CA ASP A 355 -24.09 -12.45 6.42
C ASP A 355 -25.05 -11.55 5.64
N GLU A 356 -24.65 -10.29 5.40
CA GLU A 356 -25.44 -9.30 4.65
C GLU A 356 -25.00 -9.20 3.18
N ILE A 357 -23.85 -9.75 2.83
CA ILE A 357 -23.29 -9.69 1.47
C ILE A 357 -23.83 -10.86 0.66
N GLU A 358 -24.68 -10.56 -0.31
CA GLU A 358 -25.19 -11.55 -1.25
C GLU A 358 -24.20 -11.80 -2.39
N ARG A 359 -23.31 -12.76 -2.20
CA ARG A 359 -22.34 -13.17 -3.22
C ARG A 359 -22.38 -14.67 -3.44
N GLU A 360 -22.59 -15.06 -4.70
CA GLU A 360 -22.34 -16.44 -5.12
C GLU A 360 -20.85 -16.63 -5.35
N LEU A 361 -20.25 -17.57 -4.63
CA LEU A 361 -18.86 -17.97 -4.88
C LEU A 361 -18.84 -19.03 -5.99
N PRO A 362 -17.84 -18.96 -6.90
CA PRO A 362 -17.65 -20.02 -7.88
C PRO A 362 -17.32 -21.35 -7.19
N SER A 363 -17.62 -22.45 -7.84
CA SER A 363 -17.17 -23.76 -7.36
C SER A 363 -15.64 -23.79 -7.23
N PRO A 364 -15.09 -24.43 -6.20
CA PRO A 364 -13.65 -24.59 -6.05
C PRO A 364 -13.03 -25.20 -7.30
N VAL A 365 -11.91 -24.66 -7.76
CA VAL A 365 -11.15 -25.20 -8.91
C VAL A 365 -10.29 -26.41 -8.53
N ALA A 366 -10.07 -26.62 -7.23
CA ALA A 366 -9.40 -27.78 -6.66
C ALA A 366 -10.03 -28.11 -5.30
N GLU A 367 -10.23 -29.39 -5.04
CA GLU A 367 -10.61 -29.90 -3.73
C GLU A 367 -9.39 -30.64 -3.14
N ALA A 368 -9.13 -30.46 -1.85
CA ALA A 368 -8.01 -31.07 -1.15
C ALA A 368 -8.27 -32.58 -0.88
#